data_f4e15dbe1be78a3446b4ed6cc816e233
#
_entry.id   f4e15dbe1be78a3446b4ed6cc816e233
#
_cell.length_a   1.000
_cell.length_b   1.000
_cell.length_c   1.000
_cell.angle_alpha   90.00
_cell.angle_beta   90.00
_cell.angle_gamma   90.00
#
_symmetry.space_group_name_H-M   'P 1'
#
loop_
_entity.id
_entity.type
_entity.pdbx_description
1 polymer ?
#
loop_
_entity_poly.entity_id
_entity_poly.type
_entity_poly.pdbx_seq_one_letter_code
_entity_poly.pdbx_strand_id
1 'polypeptide(L)'
;MAAPSFRFKHFDLKGQRAGTAVEVTLNAVNNVRLMTAGNFQRFRELLDFKYVGGVAKKSPIRLVVPEDGHWHLIVDMEGHHGLADCSVKVMPPAVAAQRKAG
;
A
#
# COMPACT_ATOMS: atom_id res chain seq x y z
N MET A 1 18.82 12.46 -8.66
CA MET A 1 17.66 12.05 -7.90
C MET A 1 17.99 10.80 -7.08
N ALA A 2 17.81 10.86 -5.78
CA ALA A 2 18.08 9.72 -4.91
C ALA A 2 16.97 8.68 -5.04
N ALA A 3 17.32 7.42 -4.81
CA ALA A 3 16.35 6.31 -4.80
C ALA A 3 16.52 5.54 -3.48
N PRO A 4 15.46 4.86 -2.99
CA PRO A 4 15.60 4.02 -1.81
C PRO A 4 16.68 2.97 -2.02
N SER A 5 17.49 2.71 -0.97
CA SER A 5 18.56 1.73 -1.03
C SER A 5 18.06 0.31 -0.82
N PHE A 6 16.82 0.14 -0.37
CA PHE A 6 16.18 -1.14 -0.16
C PHE A 6 15.25 -1.47 -1.35
N ARG A 7 14.97 -2.75 -1.53
CA ARG A 7 14.08 -3.21 -2.61
C ARG A 7 12.63 -3.01 -2.22
N PHE A 8 11.79 -2.72 -3.22
CA PHE A 8 10.36 -2.59 -3.01
C PHE A 8 9.59 -2.99 -4.27
N LYS A 9 8.32 -3.34 -4.08
CA LYS A 9 7.37 -3.59 -5.16
C LYS A 9 6.39 -2.42 -5.21
N HIS A 10 6.02 -2.02 -6.41
CA HIS A 10 5.16 -0.88 -6.64
C HIS A 10 3.94 -1.30 -7.46
N PHE A 11 2.76 -0.95 -6.96
CA PHE A 11 1.49 -1.18 -7.63
C PHE A 11 0.81 0.17 -7.84
N ASP A 12 0.61 0.56 -9.09
CA ASP A 12 -0.13 1.77 -9.41
C ASP A 12 -1.62 1.42 -9.41
N LEU A 13 -2.34 1.91 -8.40
CA LEU A 13 -3.76 1.61 -8.23
C LEU A 13 -4.66 2.56 -9.01
N LYS A 14 -4.08 3.55 -9.69
CA LYS A 14 -4.82 4.54 -10.47
C LYS A 14 -5.74 5.37 -9.59
N GLY A 15 -6.77 5.97 -10.18
CA GLY A 15 -7.74 6.75 -9.43
C GLY A 15 -8.60 5.85 -8.56
N GLN A 16 -8.67 6.16 -7.27
CA GLN A 16 -9.47 5.41 -6.33
C GLN A 16 -10.32 6.36 -5.51
N ARG A 17 -11.50 5.89 -5.10
CA ARG A 17 -12.43 6.66 -4.28
C ARG A 17 -12.20 6.38 -2.81
N ALA A 18 -12.50 7.36 -1.97
CA ALA A 18 -12.50 7.18 -0.52
C ALA A 18 -13.37 5.97 -0.15
N GLY A 19 -12.89 5.14 0.76
CA GLY A 19 -13.60 3.92 1.17
C GLY A 19 -13.22 2.68 0.37
N THR A 20 -12.47 2.81 -0.71
CA THR A 20 -11.94 1.65 -1.44
C THR A 20 -11.03 0.84 -0.51
N ALA A 21 -11.24 -0.47 -0.47
CA ALA A 21 -10.39 -1.36 0.31
C ALA A 21 -9.32 -1.99 -0.57
N VAL A 22 -8.09 -1.98 -0.07
CA VAL A 22 -6.95 -2.60 -0.74
C VAL A 22 -6.49 -3.76 0.11
N GLU A 23 -6.68 -4.98 -0.38
CA GLU A 23 -6.31 -6.19 0.35
C GLU A 23 -5.00 -6.72 -0.20
N VAL A 24 -4.02 -6.89 0.68
CA VAL A 24 -2.68 -7.32 0.31
C VAL A 24 -2.37 -8.65 0.97
N THR A 25 -2.01 -9.64 0.16
CA THR A 25 -1.58 -10.96 0.63
C THR A 25 -0.07 -11.05 0.50
N LEU A 26 0.58 -11.45 1.58
CA LEU A 26 2.04 -11.50 1.67
C LEU A 26 2.49 -12.86 2.19
N ASN A 27 3.67 -13.33 1.76
CA ASN A 27 4.27 -14.55 2.30
C ASN A 27 5.39 -14.30 3.30
N ALA A 28 5.64 -13.05 3.66
CA ALA A 28 6.65 -12.68 4.64
C ALA A 28 6.34 -11.30 5.22
N VAL A 29 6.93 -10.96 6.35
CA VAL A 29 6.75 -9.65 6.99
C VAL A 29 7.46 -8.59 6.17
N ASN A 30 6.72 -7.60 5.75
CA ASN A 30 7.26 -6.43 5.03
C ASN A 30 6.44 -5.19 5.41
N ASN A 31 6.92 -4.02 5.02
CA ASN A 31 6.16 -2.79 5.14
C ASN A 31 5.19 -2.70 3.96
N VAL A 32 3.93 -2.37 4.24
CA VAL A 32 2.90 -2.14 3.24
C VAL A 32 2.43 -0.71 3.38
N ARG A 33 2.63 0.09 2.35
CA ARG A 33 2.37 1.53 2.40
C ARG A 33 1.50 1.97 1.23
N LEU A 34 0.35 2.53 1.56
CA LEU A 34 -0.60 3.09 0.58
C LEU A 34 -0.41 4.60 0.60
N MET A 35 -0.11 5.18 -0.55
CA MET A 35 0.22 6.60 -0.62
C MET A 35 -0.28 7.25 -1.91
N THR A 36 -0.49 8.56 -1.86
CA THR A 36 -0.86 9.33 -3.03
C THR A 36 0.32 9.45 -3.99
N ALA A 37 0.05 9.83 -5.24
CA ALA A 37 1.09 10.02 -6.24
C ALA A 37 2.15 11.01 -5.78
N GLY A 38 1.75 12.12 -5.14
CA GLY A 38 2.70 13.09 -4.61
C GLY A 38 3.60 12.52 -3.53
N ASN A 39 3.02 11.73 -2.62
CA ASN A 39 3.82 11.09 -1.57
C ASN A 39 4.70 9.98 -2.12
N PHE A 40 4.25 9.27 -3.15
CA PHE A 40 5.08 8.28 -3.81
C PHE A 40 6.33 8.92 -4.42
N GLN A 41 6.17 10.09 -5.04
CA GLN A 41 7.32 10.82 -5.58
C GLN A 41 8.29 11.21 -4.46
N ARG A 42 7.79 11.67 -3.32
CA ARG A 42 8.63 12.00 -2.16
C ARG A 42 9.33 10.76 -1.62
N PHE A 43 8.64 9.63 -1.57
CA PHE A 43 9.24 8.34 -1.16
C PHE A 43 10.43 7.99 -2.06
N ARG A 44 10.28 8.14 -3.38
CA ARG A 44 11.35 7.83 -4.32
C ARG A 44 12.54 8.77 -4.20
N GLU A 45 12.31 10.01 -3.77
CA GLU A 45 13.35 11.02 -3.59
C GLU A 45 13.91 11.05 -2.19
N LEU A 46 13.54 10.10 -1.34
CA LEU A 46 13.96 10.02 0.06
C LEU A 46 13.61 11.26 0.88
N LEU A 47 12.50 11.90 0.53
CA LEU A 47 11.92 13.00 1.30
C LEU A 47 10.88 12.46 2.26
N ASP A 48 10.49 13.27 3.25
CA ASP A 48 9.38 12.89 4.14
C ASP A 48 8.11 12.70 3.33
N PHE A 49 7.37 11.64 3.63
CA PHE A 49 6.13 11.33 2.92
C PHE A 49 5.09 10.80 3.90
N LYS A 50 3.82 10.90 3.50
CA LYS A 50 2.69 10.38 4.28
C LYS A 50 2.16 9.13 3.61
N TYR A 51 1.68 8.19 4.42
CA TYR A 51 1.13 6.93 3.92
C TYR A 51 0.15 6.33 4.91
N VAL A 52 -0.64 5.39 4.43
CA VAL A 52 -1.52 4.56 5.24
C VAL A 52 -0.91 3.17 5.28
N GLY A 53 -0.85 2.55 6.45
CA GLY A 53 -0.31 1.20 6.60
C GLY A 53 0.89 1.15 7.55
N GLY A 54 1.83 0.27 7.25
CA GLY A 54 3.01 0.05 8.07
C GLY A 54 3.49 -1.38 7.97
N VAL A 55 4.09 -1.90 9.04
CA VAL A 55 4.60 -3.27 9.08
C VAL A 55 3.44 -4.26 9.06
N ALA A 56 3.39 -5.12 8.05
CA ALA A 56 2.38 -6.17 7.94
C ALA A 56 2.92 -7.47 8.54
N LYS A 57 2.47 -7.79 9.74
CA LYS A 57 2.85 -9.02 10.45
C LYS A 57 1.88 -10.17 10.20
N LYS A 58 0.74 -9.89 9.59
CA LYS A 58 -0.29 -10.87 9.26
C LYS A 58 -0.64 -10.75 7.79
N SER A 59 -1.22 -11.78 7.21
CA SER A 59 -1.66 -11.80 5.82
C SER A 59 -2.96 -12.57 5.71
N PRO A 60 -3.95 -12.08 4.96
CA PRO A 60 -3.91 -10.79 4.26
C PRO A 60 -4.13 -9.61 5.21
N ILE A 61 -3.71 -8.43 4.77
CA ILE A 61 -4.06 -7.18 5.46
C ILE A 61 -4.93 -6.33 4.54
N ARG A 62 -5.69 -5.43 5.14
CA ARG A 62 -6.57 -4.55 4.39
C ARG A 62 -6.32 -3.11 4.77
N LEU A 63 -6.11 -2.27 3.77
CA LEU A 63 -5.97 -0.82 3.93
C LEU A 63 -7.16 -0.15 3.26
N VAL A 64 -7.59 0.99 3.78
CA VAL A 64 -8.72 1.74 3.23
C VAL A 64 -8.21 3.06 2.68
N VAL A 65 -8.59 3.37 1.45
CA VAL A 65 -8.27 4.65 0.82
C VAL A 65 -9.01 5.75 1.59
N PRO A 66 -8.30 6.74 2.15
CA PRO A 66 -8.93 7.75 3.01
C PRO A 66 -9.60 8.88 2.24
N GLU A 67 -9.21 9.12 1.00
CA GLU A 67 -9.75 10.20 0.18
C GLU A 67 -9.61 9.89 -1.31
N ASP A 68 -10.43 10.50 -2.14
CA ASP A 68 -10.35 10.34 -3.59
C ASP A 68 -8.98 10.82 -4.09
N GLY A 69 -8.42 10.11 -5.04
CA GLY A 69 -7.15 10.52 -5.65
C GLY A 69 -6.49 9.38 -6.40
N HIS A 70 -5.27 9.64 -6.86
CA HIS A 70 -4.44 8.64 -7.51
C HIS A 70 -3.55 8.02 -6.43
N TRP A 71 -3.69 6.70 -6.24
CA TRP A 71 -3.02 5.99 -5.15
C TRP A 71 -2.04 4.94 -5.65
N HIS A 72 -0.97 4.76 -4.89
CA HIS A 72 0.05 3.75 -5.13
C HIS A 72 0.21 2.89 -3.90
N LEU A 73 0.50 1.61 -4.11
CA LEU A 73 0.81 0.69 -3.03
C LEU A 73 2.28 0.28 -3.16
N ILE A 74 3.00 0.41 -2.06
CA ILE A 74 4.40 0.03 -1.98
C ILE A 74 4.55 -1.07 -0.95
N VAL A 75 5.20 -2.15 -1.35
CA VAL A 75 5.58 -3.24 -0.43
C VAL A 75 7.10 -3.25 -0.41
N ASP A 76 7.68 -2.96 0.75
CA ASP A 76 9.14 -2.86 0.85
C ASP A 76 9.69 -3.69 2.01
N MET A 77 10.98 -3.99 1.90
CA MET A 77 11.68 -4.84 2.85
C MET A 77 12.50 -4.06 3.88
N GLU A 78 12.29 -2.77 4.02
CA GLU A 78 13.06 -1.95 4.95
C GLU A 78 13.01 -2.54 6.36
N GLY A 79 14.18 -2.89 6.89
CA GLY A 79 14.28 -3.50 8.21
C GLY A 79 13.93 -4.99 8.26
N HIS A 80 13.73 -5.64 7.12
CA HIS A 80 13.36 -7.06 7.04
C HIS A 80 14.31 -7.82 6.12
N HIS A 81 14.27 -9.15 6.19
CA HIS A 81 15.24 -10.00 5.51
C HIS A 81 15.10 -10.09 4.01
N GLY A 82 13.93 -9.97 3.50
CA GLY A 82 13.71 -10.09 2.06
C GLY A 82 12.38 -9.52 1.62
N LEU A 83 12.27 -9.30 0.31
CA LEU A 83 11.06 -8.77 -0.29
C LEU A 83 10.02 -9.87 -0.40
N ALA A 84 8.86 -9.68 0.22
CA ALA A 84 7.79 -10.66 0.21
C ALA A 84 7.19 -10.81 -1.18
N ASP A 85 6.77 -12.04 -1.52
CA ASP A 85 5.84 -12.23 -2.63
C ASP A 85 4.48 -11.73 -2.16
N CYS A 86 3.81 -10.98 -3.02
CA CYS A 86 2.53 -10.39 -2.64
C CYS A 86 1.57 -10.30 -3.82
N SER A 87 0.29 -10.27 -3.48
CA SER A 87 -0.78 -10.00 -4.43
C SER A 87 -1.71 -8.95 -3.86
N VAL A 88 -2.34 -8.17 -4.73
CA VAL A 88 -3.17 -7.03 -4.34
C VAL A 88 -4.55 -7.19 -4.96
N LYS A 89 -5.58 -6.99 -4.15
CA LYS A 89 -6.97 -6.99 -4.58
C LYS A 89 -7.61 -5.67 -4.17
N VAL A 90 -8.20 -4.98 -5.13
CA VAL A 90 -8.87 -3.69 -4.89
C VAL A 90 -10.37 -3.93 -4.91
N MET A 91 -11.04 -3.49 -3.85
CA MET A 91 -12.49 -3.64 -3.71
C MET A 91 -13.15 -2.27 -3.65
N PRO A 92 -14.12 -1.98 -4.55
CA PRO A 92 -14.84 -0.70 -4.53
C PRO A 92 -15.52 -0.43 -3.20
N PRO A 93 -15.79 0.84 -2.85
CA PRO A 93 -16.39 1.19 -1.55
C PRO A 93 -17.67 0.45 -1.23
N ALA A 94 -18.56 0.24 -2.22
CA ALA A 94 -19.83 -0.47 -2.00
C ALA A 94 -19.60 -1.90 -1.54
N VAL A 95 -18.64 -2.61 -2.15
CA VAL A 95 -18.31 -4.00 -1.79
C VAL A 95 -17.64 -4.03 -0.41
N ALA A 96 -16.74 -3.09 -0.14
CA ALA A 96 -16.06 -3.01 1.14
C ALA A 96 -17.06 -2.75 2.28
N ALA A 97 -18.05 -1.89 2.06
CA ALA A 97 -19.08 -1.59 3.04
C ALA A 97 -19.96 -2.81 3.32
N GLN A 98 -20.32 -3.57 2.28
CA GLN A 98 -21.09 -4.81 2.45
C GLN A 98 -20.35 -5.83 3.31
N ARG A 99 -19.05 -5.96 3.10
CA ARG A 99 -18.24 -6.89 3.89
C ARG A 99 -18.16 -6.47 5.35
N LYS A 100 -18.15 -5.19 5.63
CA LYS A 100 -18.15 -4.68 7.01
C LYS A 100 -19.47 -4.92 7.70
N ALA A 101 -20.56 -4.90 6.98
CA ALA A 101 -21.90 -5.07 7.52
C ALA A 101 -22.23 -6.54 7.81
N GLY A 102 -21.52 -7.43 7.15
CA GLY A 102 -21.81 -8.87 7.24
C GLY A 102 -21.16 -9.63 8.38
#